data_371a48a2134b1b44b901a544eaed0547
#
_entry.id   371a48a2134b1b44b901a544eaed0547
#
_cell.length_a   1.000
_cell.length_b   1.000
_cell.length_c   1.000
_cell.angle_alpha   90.00
_cell.angle_beta   90.00
_cell.angle_gamma   90.00
#
_symmetry.space_group_name_H-M   'P 1'
#
loop_
_entity.id
_entity.type
_entity.pdbx_description
1 polymer ?
#
loop_
_entity_poly.entity_id
_entity_poly.type
_entity_poly.pdbx_seq_one_letter_code
_entity_poly.pdbx_strand_id
1 'polypeptide(L)'
;MDAVKGPAHISQVAMVVRDLDTSMKMLHDTLGWGPWNVYEHVPPKLHHTHLRGEPVAFSMLGAECEVQPGLVFELVQPLDGPSIYKEWLEEHGEGVQHIACMMHSQADSDAFKAEWEARGAKVLMGGRIGETIEFYYLDTEPMLKFVLESGSGHAIDLTPSRTYPPS
;
A
#
# COMPACT_ATOMS: atom_id res chain seq x y z
N MET A 1 28.09 2.11 -0.20
CA MET A 1 26.70 1.66 -0.35
C MET A 1 26.35 1.93 -1.79
N ASP A 2 26.27 0.89 -2.60
CA ASP A 2 25.93 1.08 -4.02
C ASP A 2 24.49 1.57 -4.14
N ALA A 3 24.28 2.61 -4.95
CA ALA A 3 22.94 3.12 -5.17
C ALA A 3 22.08 2.09 -5.91
N VAL A 4 20.82 2.04 -5.58
CA VAL A 4 19.80 1.34 -6.39
C VAL A 4 19.98 1.74 -7.83
N LYS A 5 19.91 0.81 -8.77
CA LYS A 5 20.05 1.09 -10.21
C LYS A 5 18.96 2.05 -10.68
N GLY A 6 19.29 3.33 -10.67
CA GLY A 6 18.37 4.42 -11.01
C GLY A 6 17.54 4.92 -9.82
N PRO A 7 16.89 6.09 -9.95
CA PRO A 7 16.00 6.61 -8.92
C PRO A 7 14.75 5.73 -8.80
N ALA A 8 14.39 5.37 -7.57
CA ALA A 8 13.12 4.72 -7.30
C ALA A 8 11.97 5.64 -7.72
N HIS A 9 11.04 5.13 -8.51
CA HIS A 9 9.88 5.88 -8.98
C HIS A 9 8.74 5.73 -7.96
N ILE A 10 8.29 6.84 -7.39
CA ILE A 10 7.16 6.84 -6.47
C ILE A 10 5.89 6.64 -7.28
N SER A 11 5.19 5.54 -7.05
CA SER A 11 3.91 5.23 -7.67
C SER A 11 2.72 5.60 -6.79
N GLN A 12 2.92 5.66 -5.46
CA GLN A 12 1.85 5.86 -4.51
C GLN A 12 2.35 6.52 -3.22
N VAL A 13 1.51 7.39 -2.65
CA VAL A 13 1.62 7.87 -1.27
C VAL A 13 0.36 7.43 -0.54
N ALA A 14 0.50 6.82 0.63
CA ALA A 14 -0.63 6.22 1.31
C ALA A 14 -0.79 6.68 2.76
N MET A 15 -2.04 6.92 3.12
CA MET A 15 -2.46 7.31 4.45
C MET A 15 -3.32 6.22 5.07
N VAL A 16 -3.04 5.86 6.32
CA VAL A 16 -3.88 4.94 7.11
C VAL A 16 -4.91 5.75 7.88
N VAL A 17 -6.17 5.34 7.76
CA VAL A 17 -7.33 6.04 8.33
C VAL A 17 -8.25 5.09 9.08
N ARG A 18 -9.06 5.64 9.98
CA ARG A 18 -10.07 4.88 10.74
C ARG A 18 -11.39 4.76 9.97
N ASP A 19 -11.70 5.76 9.16
CA ASP A 19 -12.92 5.83 8.38
C ASP A 19 -12.62 6.33 6.96
N LEU A 20 -12.75 5.43 6.00
CA LEU A 20 -12.39 5.69 4.61
C LEU A 20 -13.30 6.76 3.97
N ASP A 21 -14.61 6.67 4.23
CA ASP A 21 -15.59 7.56 3.61
C ASP A 21 -15.44 9.00 4.09
N THR A 22 -15.25 9.19 5.39
CA THR A 22 -14.97 10.50 5.98
C THR A 22 -13.69 11.11 5.40
N SER A 23 -12.65 10.32 5.25
CA SER A 23 -11.36 10.78 4.73
C SER A 23 -11.41 11.12 3.25
N MET A 24 -12.06 10.27 2.43
CA MET A 24 -12.29 10.56 1.00
C MET A 24 -13.06 11.87 0.82
N LYS A 25 -14.15 12.02 1.57
CA LYS A 25 -14.96 13.25 1.50
C LYS A 25 -14.15 14.48 1.88
N MET A 26 -13.38 14.42 2.95
CA MET A 26 -12.55 15.54 3.41
C MET A 26 -11.53 15.95 2.34
N LEU A 27 -10.81 14.99 1.76
CA LEU A 27 -9.80 15.28 0.73
C LEU A 27 -10.44 15.75 -0.57
N HIS A 28 -11.60 15.21 -0.94
CA HIS A 28 -12.35 15.69 -2.10
C HIS A 28 -12.81 17.14 -1.91
N ASP A 29 -13.43 17.45 -0.79
CA ASP A 29 -14.00 18.78 -0.52
C ASP A 29 -12.91 19.86 -0.37
N THR A 30 -11.72 19.49 0.17
CA THR A 30 -10.65 20.47 0.46
C THR A 30 -9.62 20.59 -0.65
N LEU A 31 -9.28 19.50 -1.33
CA LEU A 31 -8.21 19.45 -2.35
C LEU A 31 -8.74 19.19 -3.77
N GLY A 32 -10.04 18.86 -3.90
CA GLY A 32 -10.63 18.50 -5.19
C GLY A 32 -10.17 17.14 -5.72
N TRP A 33 -9.57 16.29 -4.86
CA TRP A 33 -9.07 14.99 -5.28
C TRP A 33 -10.21 14.00 -5.52
N GLY A 34 -10.19 13.36 -6.69
CA GLY A 34 -11.17 12.38 -7.12
C GLY A 34 -11.20 12.26 -8.65
N PRO A 35 -11.93 11.32 -9.21
CA PRO A 35 -12.71 10.31 -8.47
C PRO A 35 -11.84 9.30 -7.73
N TRP A 36 -12.36 8.79 -6.61
CA TRP A 36 -11.75 7.74 -5.82
C TRP A 36 -12.31 6.39 -6.23
N ASN A 37 -11.45 5.42 -6.47
CA ASN A 37 -11.82 4.01 -6.66
C ASN A 37 -11.64 3.26 -5.35
N VAL A 38 -12.70 2.64 -4.84
CA VAL A 38 -12.68 1.88 -3.59
C VAL A 38 -12.59 0.39 -3.88
N TYR A 39 -11.68 -0.29 -3.19
CA TYR A 39 -11.43 -1.72 -3.30
C TYR A 39 -11.58 -2.41 -1.94
N GLU A 40 -12.22 -3.58 -1.98
CA GLU A 40 -12.30 -4.47 -0.83
C GLU A 40 -11.20 -5.53 -0.96
N HIS A 41 -10.15 -5.39 -0.16
CA HIS A 41 -9.07 -6.37 -0.10
C HIS A 41 -9.35 -7.37 1.01
N VAL A 42 -10.10 -8.40 0.68
CA VAL A 42 -10.57 -9.45 1.59
C VAL A 42 -10.29 -10.84 1.00
N PRO A 43 -10.13 -11.88 1.83
CA PRO A 43 -10.07 -13.26 1.34
C PRO A 43 -11.36 -13.66 0.57
N PRO A 44 -11.28 -14.52 -0.45
CA PRO A 44 -10.09 -15.21 -0.95
C PRO A 44 -9.25 -14.39 -1.95
N LYS A 45 -9.69 -13.20 -2.37
CA LYS A 45 -8.95 -12.35 -3.33
C LYS A 45 -7.63 -11.87 -2.75
N LEU A 46 -7.63 -11.43 -1.48
CA LEU A 46 -6.43 -11.19 -0.70
C LEU A 46 -5.97 -12.52 -0.09
N HIS A 47 -4.77 -12.96 -0.42
CA HIS A 47 -4.25 -14.25 0.01
C HIS A 47 -2.73 -14.25 0.17
N HIS A 48 -2.16 -15.36 0.66
CA HIS A 48 -0.73 -15.50 0.99
C HIS A 48 -0.22 -14.36 1.88
N THR A 49 -1.10 -13.89 2.75
CA THR A 49 -0.81 -12.79 3.66
C THR A 49 0.06 -13.24 4.82
N HIS A 50 0.99 -12.40 5.20
CA HIS A 50 1.93 -12.65 6.29
C HIS A 50 2.30 -11.36 7.02
N LEU A 51 2.69 -11.51 8.28
CA LEU A 51 3.18 -10.43 9.14
C LEU A 51 4.46 -10.92 9.84
N ARG A 52 5.58 -10.23 9.62
CA ARG A 52 6.91 -10.58 10.15
C ARG A 52 7.30 -12.05 9.94
N GLY A 53 7.02 -12.55 8.74
CA GLY A 53 7.34 -13.93 8.32
C GLY A 53 6.33 -14.99 8.72
N GLU A 54 5.35 -14.66 9.57
CA GLU A 54 4.30 -15.59 9.99
C GLU A 54 3.05 -15.45 9.11
N PRO A 55 2.47 -16.55 8.61
CA PRO A 55 1.20 -16.51 7.90
C PRO A 55 0.09 -15.95 8.80
N VAL A 56 -0.57 -14.89 8.35
CA VAL A 56 -1.63 -14.22 9.10
C VAL A 56 -2.69 -13.73 8.13
N ALA A 57 -3.96 -13.98 8.44
CA ALA A 57 -5.06 -13.40 7.67
C ALA A 57 -5.35 -11.97 8.16
N PHE A 58 -5.42 -11.05 7.23
CA PHE A 58 -5.92 -9.69 7.46
C PHE A 58 -6.77 -9.21 6.29
N SER A 59 -7.48 -8.13 6.49
CA SER A 59 -8.28 -7.50 5.45
C SER A 59 -8.29 -5.98 5.60
N MET A 60 -8.58 -5.28 4.50
CA MET A 60 -8.60 -3.83 4.46
C MET A 60 -9.51 -3.30 3.35
N LEU A 61 -9.96 -2.07 3.50
CA LEU A 61 -10.46 -1.25 2.41
C LEU A 61 -9.34 -0.36 1.90
N GLY A 62 -9.22 -0.25 0.58
CA GLY A 62 -8.36 0.72 -0.07
C GLY A 62 -9.18 1.70 -0.89
N ALA A 63 -8.81 2.97 -0.92
CA ALA A 63 -9.35 3.94 -1.84
C ALA A 63 -8.21 4.65 -2.55
N GLU A 64 -8.25 4.67 -3.87
CA GLU A 64 -7.19 5.22 -4.71
C GLU A 64 -7.70 6.37 -5.57
N CYS A 65 -6.90 7.42 -5.65
CA CYS A 65 -7.13 8.57 -6.52
C CYS A 65 -5.82 8.95 -7.21
N GLU A 66 -5.83 9.02 -8.53
CA GLU A 66 -4.70 9.58 -9.26
C GLU A 66 -4.67 11.10 -9.08
N VAL A 67 -3.69 11.60 -8.32
CA VAL A 67 -3.57 13.03 -7.98
C VAL A 67 -2.73 13.80 -8.99
N GLN A 68 -1.90 13.10 -9.73
CA GLN A 68 -1.15 13.58 -10.91
C GLN A 68 -0.76 12.38 -11.77
N PRO A 69 -0.43 12.57 -13.05
CA PRO A 69 -0.07 11.46 -13.94
C PRO A 69 0.98 10.53 -13.33
N GLY A 70 0.62 9.26 -13.12
CA GLY A 70 1.50 8.22 -12.57
C GLY A 70 1.69 8.25 -11.06
N LEU A 71 1.03 9.13 -10.32
CA LEU A 71 1.06 9.16 -8.86
C LEU A 71 -0.34 9.00 -8.27
N VAL A 72 -0.53 7.94 -7.51
CA VAL A 72 -1.76 7.65 -6.79
C VAL A 72 -1.64 8.09 -5.33
N PHE A 73 -2.68 8.71 -4.79
CA PHE A 73 -2.85 8.84 -3.35
C PHE A 73 -3.81 7.75 -2.88
N GLU A 74 -3.40 6.98 -1.89
CA GLU A 74 -4.19 5.88 -1.33
C GLU A 74 -4.63 6.18 0.10
N LEU A 75 -5.85 5.77 0.42
CA LEU A 75 -6.33 5.64 1.78
C LEU A 75 -6.48 4.16 2.13
N VAL A 76 -6.01 3.75 3.28
CA VAL A 76 -6.14 2.38 3.79
C VAL A 76 -6.89 2.39 5.11
N GLN A 77 -8.00 1.66 5.16
CA GLN A 77 -8.73 1.37 6.39
C GLN A 77 -8.57 -0.10 6.73
N PRO A 78 -7.85 -0.45 7.81
CA PRO A 78 -7.76 -1.85 8.25
C PRO A 78 -9.12 -2.36 8.74
N LEU A 79 -9.41 -3.62 8.42
CA LEU A 79 -10.61 -4.34 8.84
C LEU A 79 -10.22 -5.44 9.85
N ASP A 80 -10.33 -6.71 9.44
CA ASP A 80 -10.05 -7.84 10.30
C ASP A 80 -8.56 -8.22 10.33
N GLY A 81 -8.17 -8.91 11.38
CA GLY A 81 -6.82 -9.44 11.57
C GLY A 81 -5.75 -8.40 11.97
N PRO A 82 -4.60 -8.88 12.41
CA PRO A 82 -3.46 -8.02 12.75
C PRO A 82 -2.77 -7.51 11.48
N SER A 83 -2.34 -6.25 11.51
CA SER A 83 -1.64 -5.61 10.39
C SER A 83 -0.78 -4.44 10.85
N ILE A 84 0.22 -4.06 10.05
CA ILE A 84 1.00 -2.86 10.31
C ILE A 84 0.14 -1.59 10.23
N TYR A 85 -1.01 -1.63 9.58
CA TYR A 85 -1.97 -0.51 9.54
C TYR A 85 -2.60 -0.28 10.91
N LYS A 86 -3.02 -1.36 11.58
CA LYS A 86 -3.57 -1.27 12.95
C LYS A 86 -2.52 -0.81 13.94
N GLU A 87 -1.31 -1.36 13.86
CA GLU A 87 -0.18 -0.95 14.69
C GLU A 87 0.12 0.55 14.50
N TRP A 88 0.12 1.03 13.26
CA TRP A 88 0.31 2.45 12.96
C TRP A 88 -0.76 3.34 13.60
N LEU A 89 -2.04 2.97 13.46
CA LEU A 89 -3.14 3.73 14.06
C LEU A 89 -3.05 3.81 15.58
N GLU A 90 -2.59 2.74 16.23
CA GLU A 90 -2.40 2.70 17.68
C GLU A 90 -1.23 3.58 18.13
N GLU A 91 -0.13 3.56 17.39
CA GLU A 91 1.10 4.25 17.76
C GLU A 91 1.10 5.72 17.31
N HIS A 92 0.65 6.03 16.10
CA HIS A 92 0.73 7.35 15.48
C HIS A 92 -0.61 8.04 15.27
N GLY A 93 -1.73 7.29 15.27
CA GLY A 93 -3.02 7.79 14.80
C GLY A 93 -3.11 7.79 13.26
N GLU A 94 -4.08 8.52 12.73
CA GLU A 94 -4.26 8.65 11.28
C GLU A 94 -3.15 9.50 10.64
N GLY A 95 -2.70 9.10 9.46
CA GLY A 95 -1.68 9.87 8.75
C GLY A 95 -0.97 9.09 7.66
N VAL A 96 -0.07 9.76 6.96
CA VAL A 96 0.76 9.15 5.91
C VAL A 96 1.70 8.14 6.54
N GLN A 97 1.57 6.88 6.14
CA GLN A 97 2.35 5.76 6.66
C GLN A 97 3.41 5.31 5.67
N HIS A 98 3.04 5.09 4.41
CA HIS A 98 3.94 4.49 3.44
C HIS A 98 3.98 5.23 2.11
N ILE A 99 5.09 4.99 1.43
CA ILE A 99 5.31 5.40 0.04
C ILE A 99 5.60 4.12 -0.73
N ALA A 100 4.94 3.93 -1.88
CA ALA A 100 5.13 2.77 -2.73
C ALA A 100 6.00 3.08 -3.95
N CYS A 101 6.92 2.16 -4.23
CA CYS A 101 7.71 2.09 -5.43
C CYS A 101 7.46 0.73 -6.08
N MET A 102 6.38 0.61 -6.84
CA MET A 102 6.02 -0.64 -7.50
C MET A 102 6.94 -0.93 -8.68
N MET A 103 7.30 -2.19 -8.86
CA MET A 103 8.20 -2.64 -9.90
C MET A 103 7.44 -3.16 -11.13
N HIS A 104 8.08 -3.10 -12.28
CA HIS A 104 7.48 -3.51 -13.56
C HIS A 104 7.38 -5.03 -13.73
N SER A 105 8.22 -5.78 -13.03
CA SER A 105 8.23 -7.24 -13.10
C SER A 105 8.46 -7.88 -11.74
N GLN A 106 8.10 -9.15 -11.63
CA GLN A 106 8.40 -9.94 -10.42
C GLN A 106 9.92 -10.01 -10.16
N ALA A 107 10.72 -10.18 -11.21
CA ALA A 107 12.18 -10.23 -11.08
C ALA A 107 12.77 -8.93 -10.53
N ASP A 108 12.26 -7.77 -10.97
CA ASP A 108 12.68 -6.48 -10.44
C ASP A 108 12.23 -6.29 -8.99
N SER A 109 11.02 -6.75 -8.66
CA SER A 109 10.50 -6.74 -7.29
C SER A 109 11.34 -7.60 -6.35
N ASP A 110 11.70 -8.81 -6.77
CA ASP A 110 12.54 -9.71 -5.98
C ASP A 110 13.95 -9.13 -5.78
N ALA A 111 14.52 -8.52 -6.82
CA ALA A 111 15.82 -7.85 -6.72
C ALA A 111 15.78 -6.63 -5.78
N PHE A 112 14.74 -5.84 -5.85
CA PHE A 112 14.53 -4.70 -4.98
C PHE A 112 14.38 -5.12 -3.51
N LYS A 113 13.56 -6.15 -3.25
CA LYS A 113 13.40 -6.75 -1.94
C LYS A 113 14.73 -7.21 -1.36
N ALA A 114 15.49 -8.01 -2.12
CA ALA A 114 16.79 -8.54 -1.71
C ALA A 114 17.80 -7.42 -1.40
N GLU A 115 17.80 -6.34 -2.16
CA GLU A 115 18.67 -5.19 -1.92
C GLU A 115 18.36 -4.49 -0.59
N TRP A 116 17.08 -4.27 -0.29
CA TRP A 116 16.68 -3.68 0.99
C TRP A 116 16.92 -4.61 2.19
N GLU A 117 16.67 -5.91 2.03
CA GLU A 117 17.01 -6.90 3.06
C GLU A 117 18.51 -6.94 3.37
N ALA A 118 19.35 -6.81 2.34
CA ALA A 118 20.81 -6.71 2.51
C ALA A 118 21.23 -5.43 3.28
N ARG A 119 20.41 -4.38 3.24
CA ARG A 119 20.59 -3.15 4.04
C ARG A 119 20.01 -3.23 5.44
N GLY A 120 19.39 -4.37 5.79
CA GLY A 120 18.80 -4.62 7.10
C GLY A 120 17.30 -4.28 7.22
N ALA A 121 16.65 -3.84 6.14
CA ALA A 121 15.22 -3.60 6.12
C ALA A 121 14.47 -4.90 5.81
N LYS A 122 13.95 -5.55 6.84
CA LYS A 122 13.17 -6.79 6.69
C LYS A 122 11.76 -6.51 6.16
N VAL A 123 11.15 -7.53 5.56
CA VAL A 123 9.74 -7.48 5.21
C VAL A 123 8.88 -7.52 6.47
N LEU A 124 8.06 -6.51 6.67
CA LEU A 124 7.10 -6.41 7.78
C LEU A 124 5.81 -7.17 7.49
N MET A 125 5.23 -6.94 6.35
CA MET A 125 3.93 -7.47 5.97
C MET A 125 3.86 -7.56 4.45
N GLY A 126 3.07 -8.49 3.95
CA GLY A 126 2.82 -8.59 2.52
C GLY A 126 1.72 -9.59 2.20
N GLY A 127 1.45 -9.73 0.92
CA GLY A 127 0.44 -10.64 0.40
C GLY A 127 0.31 -10.56 -1.10
N ARG A 128 -0.74 -11.20 -1.58
CA ARG A 128 -1.12 -11.17 -3.00
C ARG A 128 -2.58 -10.77 -3.15
N ILE A 129 -2.87 -10.05 -4.21
CA ILE A 129 -4.24 -9.69 -4.58
C ILE A 129 -4.52 -10.28 -5.96
N GLY A 130 -5.52 -11.15 -6.05
CA GLY A 130 -5.79 -11.88 -7.27
C GLY A 130 -4.61 -12.74 -7.71
N GLU A 131 -4.42 -12.87 -9.01
CA GLU A 131 -3.37 -13.72 -9.58
C GLU A 131 -2.07 -12.96 -9.90
N THR A 132 -2.15 -11.65 -10.09
CA THR A 132 -1.06 -10.86 -10.70
C THR A 132 -0.36 -9.89 -9.76
N ILE A 133 -0.99 -9.49 -8.66
CA ILE A 133 -0.43 -8.45 -7.78
C ILE A 133 0.25 -9.10 -6.57
N GLU A 134 1.51 -8.75 -6.33
CA GLU A 134 2.23 -8.96 -5.09
C GLU A 134 2.54 -7.61 -4.46
N PHE A 135 2.41 -7.51 -3.16
CA PHE A 135 2.82 -6.33 -2.41
C PHE A 135 3.53 -6.74 -1.12
N TYR A 136 4.46 -5.91 -0.68
CA TYR A 136 5.14 -6.06 0.60
C TYR A 136 5.60 -4.71 1.15
N TYR A 137 5.71 -4.65 2.46
CA TYR A 137 6.18 -3.50 3.24
C TYR A 137 7.51 -3.82 3.89
N LEU A 138 8.45 -2.90 3.80
CA LEU A 138 9.80 -3.01 4.35
C LEU A 138 9.92 -2.19 5.64
N ASP A 139 10.66 -2.70 6.61
CA ASP A 139 10.96 -2.01 7.87
C ASP A 139 11.99 -0.89 7.65
N THR A 140 11.54 0.18 7.03
CA THR A 140 12.36 1.33 6.68
C THR A 140 12.11 2.57 7.54
N GLU A 141 11.10 2.55 8.40
CA GLU A 141 10.76 3.71 9.26
C GLU A 141 11.93 4.19 10.12
N PRO A 142 12.75 3.33 10.75
CA PRO A 142 13.91 3.79 11.49
C PRO A 142 14.93 4.57 10.64
N MET A 143 15.02 4.24 9.36
CA MET A 143 15.98 4.78 8.40
C MET A 143 15.39 5.95 7.59
N LEU A 144 14.23 5.76 6.96
CA LEU A 144 13.62 6.69 6.02
C LEU A 144 12.54 7.58 6.65
N LYS A 145 12.06 7.26 7.84
CA LYS A 145 10.95 7.92 8.56
C LYS A 145 9.57 7.71 7.93
N PHE A 146 9.48 6.73 7.05
CA PHE A 146 8.24 6.17 6.51
C PHE A 146 8.45 4.69 6.19
N VAL A 147 7.37 3.96 6.02
CA VAL A 147 7.40 2.57 5.56
C VAL A 147 7.49 2.57 4.03
N LEU A 148 8.43 1.81 3.47
CA LEU A 148 8.54 1.64 2.02
C LEU A 148 7.73 0.42 1.59
N GLU A 149 6.79 0.63 0.68
CA GLU A 149 6.08 -0.43 0.00
C GLU A 149 6.68 -0.69 -1.36
N SER A 150 6.68 -1.95 -1.77
CA SER A 150 6.95 -2.35 -3.14
C SER A 150 6.20 -3.64 -3.48
N GLY A 151 6.40 -4.12 -4.67
CA GLY A 151 5.74 -5.30 -5.21
C GLY A 151 5.78 -5.29 -6.72
N SER A 152 4.93 -6.10 -7.33
CA SER A 152 4.77 -6.17 -8.78
C SER A 152 3.32 -6.43 -9.15
N GLY A 153 2.97 -6.19 -10.40
CA GLY A 153 1.63 -6.36 -10.93
C GLY A 153 0.94 -5.04 -11.21
N HIS A 154 -0.22 -5.11 -11.85
CA HIS A 154 -0.97 -3.94 -12.26
C HIS A 154 -2.37 -3.95 -11.66
N ALA A 155 -2.75 -2.83 -11.05
CA ALA A 155 -4.11 -2.60 -10.54
C ALA A 155 -5.19 -2.56 -11.64
N ILE A 156 -4.78 -2.54 -12.91
CA ILE A 156 -5.70 -2.55 -14.07
C ILE A 156 -6.65 -3.75 -14.08
N ASP A 157 -6.26 -4.84 -13.42
CA ASP A 157 -7.08 -6.05 -13.29
C ASP A 157 -8.05 -5.99 -12.11
N LEU A 158 -8.00 -4.91 -11.32
CA LEU A 158 -8.89 -4.72 -10.18
C LEU A 158 -10.13 -3.93 -10.59
N THR A 159 -11.30 -4.49 -10.27
CA THR A 159 -12.57 -3.78 -10.41
C THR A 159 -12.90 -3.11 -9.07
N PRO A 160 -13.09 -1.78 -9.03
CA PRO A 160 -13.51 -1.12 -7.80
C PRO A 160 -14.91 -1.57 -7.39
N SER A 161 -15.15 -1.70 -6.11
CA SER A 161 -16.47 -2.01 -5.55
C SER A 161 -17.41 -0.81 -5.67
N ARG A 162 -16.86 0.39 -5.62
CA ARG A 162 -17.58 1.66 -5.80
C ARG A 162 -16.61 2.79 -6.14
N THR A 163 -17.15 3.92 -6.58
CA THR A 163 -16.41 5.17 -6.80
C THR A 163 -16.98 6.29 -5.93
N TYR A 164 -16.13 7.28 -5.60
CA TYR A 164 -16.57 8.48 -4.90
C TYR A 164 -15.97 9.72 -5.57
N PRO A 165 -16.72 10.81 -5.80
CA PRO A 165 -18.20 10.82 -5.69
C PRO A 165 -18.84 9.80 -6.67
N PRO A 166 -20.07 9.34 -6.40
CA PRO A 166 -20.75 8.45 -7.31
C PRO A 166 -20.98 9.17 -8.64
N SER A 167 -20.84 8.42 -9.74
CA SER A 167 -21.08 8.89 -11.12
C SER A 167 -22.55 9.13 -11.41
#